data_b0a77b7dbb4193c89a2b78115dab6337
#
_entry.id   b0a77b7dbb4193c89a2b78115dab6337
#
_cell.length_a   1.000
_cell.length_b   1.000
_cell.length_c   1.000
_cell.angle_alpha   90.00
_cell.angle_beta   90.00
_cell.angle_gamma   90.00
#
_symmetry.space_group_name_H-M   'P 1'
#
loop_
_entity.id
_entity.type
_entity.pdbx_description
1 polymer ?
#
loop_
_entity_poly.entity_id
_entity_poly.type
_entity_poly.pdbx_seq_one_letter_code
_entity_poly.pdbx_strand_id
1 'polypeptide(L)'
;MDYLEVNLAKDYKNDAGYYAEVSSSLGQSASGVSESIHTINGISGDINRAQAELADAVAGVNKNLQEITYSSENMSTETKGVLQSIGKLQQNMRQFRV
;
A
#
# COMPACT_ATOMS: atom_id res chain seq x y z
N MET A 1 -21.06 46.02 51.88
CA MET A 1 -21.19 45.09 50.75
C MET A 1 -22.13 43.96 51.18
N ASP A 2 -23.20 43.76 50.44
CA ASP A 2 -24.18 42.77 50.74
C ASP A 2 -23.60 41.34 50.53
N TYR A 3 -23.97 40.42 51.36
CA TYR A 3 -23.56 39.02 51.29
C TYR A 3 -23.88 38.42 49.93
N LEU A 4 -25.04 38.73 49.36
CA LEU A 4 -25.44 38.28 48.02
C LEU A 4 -24.51 38.80 46.91
N GLU A 5 -24.09 40.06 47.02
CA GLU A 5 -23.17 40.65 46.03
C GLU A 5 -21.80 40.00 46.08
N VAL A 6 -21.29 39.64 47.24
CA VAL A 6 -20.02 38.97 47.41
C VAL A 6 -20.08 37.55 46.84
N ASN A 7 -21.15 36.82 47.10
CA ASN A 7 -21.36 35.50 46.57
C ASN A 7 -21.51 35.51 45.04
N LEU A 8 -22.26 36.46 44.49
CA LEU A 8 -22.46 36.59 43.06
C LEU A 8 -21.13 36.89 42.36
N ALA A 9 -20.33 37.80 42.92
CA ALA A 9 -19.01 38.10 42.37
C ALA A 9 -18.08 36.88 42.38
N LYS A 10 -18.15 36.07 43.45
CA LYS A 10 -17.38 34.84 43.57
C LYS A 10 -17.82 33.82 42.52
N ASP A 11 -19.12 33.68 42.30
CA ASP A 11 -19.66 32.75 41.30
C ASP A 11 -19.26 33.16 39.89
N TYR A 12 -19.29 34.45 39.55
CA TYR A 12 -18.81 34.96 38.27
C TYR A 12 -17.33 34.68 38.07
N LYS A 13 -16.52 34.84 39.10
CA LYS A 13 -15.10 34.55 39.05
C LYS A 13 -14.84 33.05 38.78
N ASN A 14 -15.58 32.18 39.47
CA ASN A 14 -15.48 30.74 39.30
C ASN A 14 -15.89 30.33 37.88
N ASP A 15 -16.98 30.88 37.38
CA ASP A 15 -17.47 30.61 36.02
C ASP A 15 -16.47 31.08 34.97
N ALA A 16 -15.91 32.29 35.14
CA ALA A 16 -14.89 32.79 34.22
C ALA A 16 -13.65 31.88 34.19
N GLY A 17 -13.23 31.40 35.37
CA GLY A 17 -12.12 30.43 35.47
C GLY A 17 -12.43 29.14 34.76
N TYR A 18 -13.64 28.62 34.93
CA TYR A 18 -14.10 27.41 34.28
C TYR A 18 -14.11 27.57 32.74
N TYR A 19 -14.67 28.64 32.23
CA TYR A 19 -14.70 28.96 30.82
C TYR A 19 -13.28 29.08 30.23
N ALA A 20 -12.37 29.68 30.97
CA ALA A 20 -10.99 29.81 30.55
C ALA A 20 -10.32 28.43 30.42
N GLU A 21 -10.55 27.52 31.37
CA GLU A 21 -10.04 26.15 31.33
C GLU A 21 -10.60 25.36 30.15
N VAL A 22 -11.92 25.45 29.96
CA VAL A 22 -12.61 24.75 28.83
C VAL A 22 -12.11 25.29 27.51
N SER A 23 -11.95 26.58 27.36
CA SER A 23 -11.42 27.21 26.14
C SER A 23 -9.99 26.73 25.83
N SER A 24 -9.14 26.68 26.87
CA SER A 24 -7.78 26.17 26.73
C SER A 24 -7.75 24.70 26.29
N SER A 25 -8.56 23.85 26.93
CA SER A 25 -8.68 22.45 26.59
C SER A 25 -9.21 22.25 25.16
N LEU A 26 -10.18 23.03 24.77
CA LEU A 26 -10.75 23.01 23.41
C LEU A 26 -9.71 23.43 22.39
N GLY A 27 -8.92 24.48 22.67
CA GLY A 27 -7.82 24.90 21.81
C GLY A 27 -6.77 23.82 21.63
N GLN A 28 -6.39 23.13 22.71
CA GLN A 28 -5.45 22.01 22.67
C GLN A 28 -6.00 20.85 21.84
N SER A 29 -7.28 20.51 22.02
CA SER A 29 -7.94 19.45 21.26
C SER A 29 -8.00 19.79 19.77
N ALA A 30 -8.32 21.04 19.43
CA ALA A 30 -8.34 21.52 18.04
C ALA A 30 -6.96 21.42 17.40
N SER A 31 -5.91 21.80 18.13
CA SER A 31 -4.53 21.69 17.68
C SER A 31 -4.15 20.23 17.44
N GLY A 32 -4.53 19.32 18.35
CA GLY A 32 -4.29 17.88 18.20
C GLY A 32 -4.99 17.30 16.99
N VAL A 33 -6.23 17.70 16.72
CA VAL A 33 -6.97 17.28 15.53
C VAL A 33 -6.27 17.79 14.26
N SER A 34 -5.82 19.03 14.25
CA SER A 34 -5.08 19.60 13.12
C SER A 34 -3.80 18.81 12.82
N GLU A 35 -3.04 18.47 13.85
CA GLU A 35 -1.83 17.63 13.71
C GLU A 35 -2.17 16.26 13.17
N SER A 36 -3.25 15.64 13.65
CA SER A 36 -3.71 14.33 13.18
C SER A 36 -4.09 14.38 11.70
N ILE A 37 -4.77 15.44 11.26
CA ILE A 37 -5.13 15.64 9.85
C ILE A 37 -3.86 15.77 9.01
N HIS A 38 -2.88 16.51 9.48
CA HIS A 38 -1.60 16.65 8.79
C HIS A 38 -0.89 15.31 8.64
N THR A 39 -0.88 14.51 9.70
CA THR A 39 -0.31 13.15 9.69
C THR A 39 -1.05 12.24 8.70
N ILE A 40 -2.39 12.29 8.71
CA ILE A 40 -3.22 11.50 7.77
C ILE A 40 -2.92 11.88 6.33
N ASN A 41 -2.77 13.16 6.03
CA ASN A 41 -2.41 13.63 4.69
C ASN A 41 -1.05 13.09 4.25
N GLY A 42 -0.08 13.07 5.16
CA GLY A 42 1.24 12.48 4.90
C GLY A 42 1.15 10.98 4.61
N ILE A 43 0.39 10.24 5.42
CA ILE A 43 0.17 8.80 5.23
C ILE A 43 -0.55 8.54 3.90
N SER A 44 -1.55 9.35 3.56
CA SER A 44 -2.27 9.22 2.28
C SER A 44 -1.32 9.39 1.08
N GLY A 45 -0.40 10.35 1.17
CA GLY A 45 0.65 10.53 0.16
C GLY A 45 1.56 9.31 0.05
N ASP A 46 1.94 8.72 1.18
CA ASP A 46 2.77 7.51 1.22
C ASP A 46 2.04 6.31 0.60
N ILE A 47 0.74 6.17 0.90
CA ILE A 47 -0.09 5.11 0.32
C ILE A 47 -0.18 5.27 -1.20
N ASN A 48 -0.37 6.49 -1.70
CA ASN A 48 -0.43 6.74 -3.14
C ASN A 48 0.88 6.34 -3.83
N ARG A 49 2.02 6.65 -3.22
CA ARG A 49 3.32 6.23 -3.75
C ARG A 49 3.48 4.73 -3.74
N ALA A 50 3.09 4.08 -2.64
CA ALA A 50 3.14 2.63 -2.52
C ALA A 50 2.27 1.95 -3.57
N GLN A 51 1.08 2.50 -3.85
CA GLN A 51 0.19 2.01 -4.89
C GLN A 51 0.80 2.13 -6.28
N ALA A 52 1.48 3.24 -6.58
CA ALA A 52 2.18 3.43 -7.84
C ALA A 52 3.32 2.42 -8.01
N GLU A 53 4.11 2.20 -6.96
CA GLU A 53 5.18 1.20 -6.95
C GLU A 53 4.63 -0.21 -7.14
N LEU A 54 3.49 -0.51 -6.50
CA LEU A 54 2.83 -1.80 -6.65
C LEU A 54 2.34 -2.01 -8.09
N ALA A 55 1.76 -0.98 -8.70
CA ALA A 55 1.33 -1.05 -10.10
C ALA A 55 2.50 -1.36 -11.03
N ASP A 56 3.65 -0.70 -10.82
CA ASP A 56 4.86 -0.97 -11.58
C ASP A 56 5.36 -2.40 -11.37
N ALA A 57 5.34 -2.89 -10.14
CA ALA A 57 5.74 -4.26 -9.81
C ALA A 57 4.83 -5.27 -10.49
N VAL A 58 3.52 -5.05 -10.48
CA VAL A 58 2.54 -5.91 -11.15
C VAL A 58 2.79 -5.93 -12.66
N ALA A 59 3.05 -4.77 -13.27
CA ALA A 59 3.38 -4.68 -14.69
C ALA A 59 4.66 -5.48 -15.01
N GLY A 60 5.67 -5.40 -14.15
CA GLY A 60 6.90 -6.18 -14.27
C GLY A 60 6.66 -7.69 -14.19
N VAL A 61 5.84 -8.13 -13.25
CA VAL A 61 5.46 -9.55 -13.12
C VAL A 61 4.73 -10.03 -14.36
N ASN A 62 3.78 -9.25 -14.88
CA ASN A 62 3.04 -9.60 -16.09
C ASN A 62 3.98 -9.75 -17.29
N LYS A 63 4.96 -8.85 -17.43
CA LYS A 63 5.98 -8.96 -18.48
C LYS A 63 6.80 -10.23 -18.33
N ASN A 64 7.22 -10.55 -17.12
CA ASN A 64 7.98 -11.77 -16.84
C ASN A 64 7.16 -13.02 -17.17
N LEU A 65 5.87 -13.02 -16.87
CA LEU A 65 4.98 -14.13 -17.21
C LEU A 65 4.86 -14.32 -18.72
N GLN A 66 4.79 -13.24 -19.49
CA GLN A 66 4.78 -13.31 -20.94
C GLN A 66 6.09 -13.90 -21.47
N GLU A 67 7.23 -13.51 -20.93
CA GLU A 67 8.54 -14.04 -21.30
C GLU A 67 8.66 -15.53 -20.96
N ILE A 68 8.16 -15.94 -19.81
CA ILE A 68 8.13 -17.36 -19.39
C ILE A 68 7.27 -18.17 -20.37
N THR A 69 6.10 -17.67 -20.71
CA THR A 69 5.20 -18.33 -21.67
C THR A 69 5.89 -18.52 -23.02
N TYR A 70 6.54 -17.49 -23.52
CA TYR A 70 7.28 -17.53 -24.77
C TYR A 70 8.42 -18.56 -24.71
N SER A 71 9.19 -18.55 -23.63
CA SER A 71 10.29 -19.51 -23.42
C SER A 71 9.77 -20.94 -23.33
N SER A 72 8.63 -21.15 -22.68
CA SER A 72 7.99 -22.48 -22.59
C SER A 72 7.53 -22.99 -23.95
N GLU A 73 6.97 -22.12 -24.78
CA GLU A 73 6.56 -22.46 -26.14
C GLU A 73 7.78 -22.85 -27.01
N ASN A 74 8.87 -22.11 -26.91
CA ASN A 74 10.12 -22.40 -27.61
C ASN A 74 10.69 -23.74 -27.15
N MET A 75 10.70 -23.99 -25.85
CA MET A 75 11.17 -25.23 -25.28
C MET A 75 10.35 -26.41 -25.80
N SER A 76 9.04 -26.27 -25.88
CA SER A 76 8.15 -27.30 -26.45
C SER A 76 8.49 -27.61 -27.90
N THR A 77 8.72 -26.55 -28.70
CA THR A 77 9.11 -26.69 -30.12
C THR A 77 10.44 -27.39 -30.26
N GLU A 78 11.44 -27.01 -29.47
CA GLU A 78 12.76 -27.64 -29.48
C GLU A 78 12.68 -29.11 -29.07
N THR A 79 11.87 -29.43 -28.06
CA THR A 79 11.66 -30.80 -27.61
C THR A 79 11.06 -31.66 -28.72
N LYS A 80 10.08 -31.15 -29.45
CA LYS A 80 9.51 -31.85 -30.61
C LYS A 80 10.56 -32.09 -31.68
N GLY A 81 11.41 -31.12 -31.94
CA GLY A 81 12.52 -31.24 -32.89
C GLY A 81 13.50 -32.33 -32.49
N VAL A 82 13.86 -32.38 -31.20
CA VAL A 82 14.74 -33.46 -30.68
C VAL A 82 14.11 -34.81 -30.83
N LEU A 83 12.83 -34.97 -30.51
CA LEU A 83 12.10 -36.23 -30.65
C LEU A 83 12.05 -36.68 -32.08
N GLN A 84 11.87 -35.79 -33.07
CA GLN A 84 11.90 -36.09 -34.48
C GLN A 84 13.31 -36.58 -34.91
N SER A 85 14.34 -35.92 -34.42
CA SER A 85 15.73 -36.30 -34.70
C SER A 85 16.05 -37.67 -34.15
N ILE A 86 15.58 -37.99 -32.95
CA ILE A 86 15.73 -39.32 -32.34
C ILE A 86 15.02 -40.37 -33.19
N GLY A 87 13.81 -40.09 -33.67
CA GLY A 87 13.05 -41.00 -34.53
C GLY A 87 13.77 -41.27 -35.83
N LYS A 88 14.35 -40.25 -36.47
CA LYS A 88 15.17 -40.44 -37.68
C LYS A 88 16.43 -41.27 -37.43
N LEU A 89 17.07 -41.02 -36.31
CA LEU A 89 18.27 -41.80 -35.92
C LEU A 89 17.91 -43.27 -35.73
N GLN A 90 16.80 -43.57 -35.07
CA GLN A 90 16.31 -44.93 -34.89
C GLN A 90 16.03 -45.60 -36.21
N GLN A 91 15.40 -44.92 -37.17
CA GLN A 91 15.17 -45.46 -38.52
C GLN A 91 16.47 -45.74 -39.22
N ASN A 92 17.44 -44.85 -39.17
CA ASN A 92 18.75 -45.07 -39.80
C ASN A 92 19.46 -46.27 -39.18
N MET A 93 19.39 -46.43 -37.87
CA MET A 93 19.98 -47.57 -37.17
C MET A 93 19.34 -48.91 -37.60
N ARG A 94 18.03 -48.91 -37.82
CA ARG A 94 17.33 -50.11 -38.33
C ARG A 94 17.79 -50.50 -39.72
N GLN A 95 18.06 -49.51 -40.58
CA GLN A 95 18.59 -49.79 -41.95
C GLN A 95 19.97 -50.36 -41.90
N PHE A 96 20.79 -50.06 -40.93
CA PHE A 96 22.12 -50.65 -40.75
C PHE A 96 22.10 -52.05 -40.10
N ARG A 97 20.97 -52.43 -39.51
CA ARG A 97 20.76 -53.71 -38.88
C ARG A 97 20.15 -54.67 -39.91
N VAL A 98 20.97 -55.38 -40.63
CA VAL A 98 20.48 -56.37 -41.55
C VAL A 98 20.75 -57.74 -40.97
#